data_841f7b343ec044f5ef0f57a02fb3e861
#
_entry.id   841f7b343ec044f5ef0f57a02fb3e861
#
_cell.length_a   1.000
_cell.length_b   1.000
_cell.length_c   1.000
_cell.angle_alpha   90.00
_cell.angle_beta   90.00
_cell.angle_gamma   90.00
#
_symmetry.space_group_name_H-M   'P 1'
#
loop_
_entity.id
_entity.type
_entity.pdbx_description
1 polymer ?
#
loop_
_entity_poly.entity_id
_entity_poly.type
_entity_poly.pdbx_seq_one_letter_code
_entity_poly.pdbx_strand_id
1 'polypeptide(L)'
;MFTLISTSDLQQLYFDRISKYSCTVTDDNYAVFEKNEHMLILMSEIENNSIAVFDLYKKEFIFFRSGIKHKTRTGYDNDNKHLHQFYAQLHPEDIGFVLDTKIKLFDFLTGLPPTERNNYNLVFNFRMKNKEGAYCQYIQRQMVIESDNEGKPWLVMNINNLLSEQSTKLTLQRHLVNLKTGKFHLFNNELEDGATQLFTEREKEVFALIAQGLDSTAIAEKLFISEHTVNNHRRHVLSKTHTANTIQALVYAKLLGII
;
A
#
# COMPACT_ATOMS: atom_id res chain seq x y z
N MET A 1 -16.18 -2.53 -25.91
CA MET A 1 -17.13 -2.87 -24.82
C MET A 1 -16.35 -3.70 -23.82
N PHE A 2 -15.77 -3.08 -22.78
CA PHE A 2 -15.05 -3.82 -21.75
C PHE A 2 -16.09 -4.48 -20.87
N THR A 3 -16.12 -5.81 -20.87
CA THR A 3 -16.96 -6.58 -19.95
C THR A 3 -16.46 -6.27 -18.54
N LEU A 4 -17.27 -5.59 -17.74
CA LEU A 4 -16.98 -5.37 -16.32
C LEU A 4 -16.94 -6.75 -15.65
N ILE A 5 -15.74 -7.20 -15.27
CA ILE A 5 -15.55 -8.45 -14.52
C ILE A 5 -16.24 -8.27 -13.16
N SER A 6 -17.08 -9.22 -12.75
CA SER A 6 -17.75 -9.14 -11.46
C SER A 6 -16.76 -9.32 -10.30
N THR A 7 -17.11 -8.83 -9.12
CA THR A 7 -16.30 -9.05 -7.90
C THR A 7 -16.10 -10.54 -7.60
N SER A 8 -17.12 -11.38 -7.88
CA SER A 8 -17.04 -12.83 -7.72
C SER A 8 -16.02 -13.44 -8.68
N ASP A 9 -16.00 -12.99 -9.94
CA ASP A 9 -15.05 -13.51 -10.95
C ASP A 9 -13.62 -13.08 -10.62
N LEU A 10 -13.43 -11.83 -10.16
CA LEU A 10 -12.13 -11.35 -9.70
C LEU A 10 -11.63 -12.15 -8.49
N GLN A 11 -12.52 -12.47 -7.56
CA GLN A 11 -12.19 -13.28 -6.39
C GLN A 11 -11.76 -14.68 -6.80
N GLN A 12 -12.53 -15.34 -7.67
CA GLN A 12 -12.16 -16.65 -8.21
C GLN A 12 -10.82 -16.61 -8.93
N LEU A 13 -10.63 -15.64 -9.81
CA LEU A 13 -9.38 -15.47 -10.56
C LEU A 13 -8.17 -15.27 -9.63
N TYR A 14 -8.29 -14.44 -8.60
CA TYR A 14 -7.21 -14.19 -7.64
C TYR A 14 -6.85 -15.44 -6.85
N PHE A 15 -7.84 -16.13 -6.29
CA PHE A 15 -7.60 -17.36 -5.52
C PHE A 15 -7.05 -18.49 -6.40
N ASP A 16 -7.50 -18.62 -7.63
CA ASP A 16 -6.95 -19.58 -8.59
C ASP A 16 -5.47 -19.31 -8.90
N ARG A 17 -5.09 -18.03 -9.06
CA ARG A 17 -3.69 -17.64 -9.27
C ARG A 17 -2.82 -18.01 -8.07
N ILE A 18 -3.26 -17.64 -6.86
CA ILE A 18 -2.53 -17.96 -5.63
C ILE A 18 -2.42 -19.48 -5.43
N SER A 19 -3.50 -20.25 -5.68
CA SER A 19 -3.49 -21.70 -5.52
C SER A 19 -2.53 -22.40 -6.48
N LYS A 20 -2.42 -21.91 -7.72
CA LYS A 20 -1.56 -22.47 -8.79
C LYS A 20 -0.12 -21.98 -8.69
N TYR A 21 0.13 -20.92 -7.93
CA TYR A 21 1.49 -20.38 -7.76
C TYR A 21 2.36 -21.36 -6.97
N SER A 22 3.57 -21.59 -7.44
CA SER A 22 4.56 -22.47 -6.78
C SER A 22 5.91 -21.78 -6.70
N CYS A 23 6.53 -21.88 -5.54
CA CYS A 23 7.92 -21.52 -5.26
C CYS A 23 8.56 -22.65 -4.45
N THR A 24 9.88 -22.68 -4.39
CA THR A 24 10.64 -23.74 -3.71
C THR A 24 11.25 -23.16 -2.42
N VAL A 25 10.77 -23.61 -1.27
CA VAL A 25 11.16 -23.09 0.05
C VAL A 25 11.64 -24.25 0.93
N THR A 26 12.73 -24.02 1.66
CA THR A 26 13.35 -24.98 2.59
C THR A 26 13.18 -24.52 4.05
N ASP A 27 13.44 -25.40 5.00
CA ASP A 27 13.42 -25.06 6.43
C ASP A 27 14.47 -23.98 6.78
N ASP A 28 15.61 -23.97 6.09
CA ASP A 28 16.65 -22.93 6.28
C ASP A 28 16.13 -21.54 5.89
N ASN A 29 15.28 -21.43 4.86
CA ASN A 29 14.65 -20.17 4.51
C ASN A 29 13.75 -19.65 5.64
N TYR A 30 12.95 -20.54 6.25
CA TYR A 30 12.11 -20.17 7.41
C TYR A 30 12.94 -19.77 8.62
N ALA A 31 14.04 -20.46 8.91
CA ALA A 31 14.93 -20.11 10.01
C ALA A 31 15.48 -18.68 9.89
N VAL A 32 15.77 -18.21 8.67
CA VAL A 32 16.19 -16.82 8.43
C VAL A 32 15.05 -15.84 8.73
N PHE A 33 13.82 -16.15 8.31
CA PHE A 33 12.65 -15.31 8.60
C PHE A 33 12.38 -15.21 10.11
N GLU A 34 12.33 -16.35 10.81
CA GLU A 34 12.07 -16.45 12.25
C GLU A 34 13.09 -15.64 13.06
N LYS A 35 14.36 -15.71 12.69
CA LYS A 35 15.43 -14.92 13.33
C LYS A 35 15.22 -13.41 13.24
N ASN A 36 14.56 -12.94 12.18
CA ASN A 36 14.30 -11.52 11.93
C ASN A 36 12.88 -11.07 12.34
N GLU A 37 12.02 -11.98 12.76
CA GLU A 37 10.61 -11.70 13.09
C GLU A 37 10.47 -10.60 14.15
N HIS A 38 11.35 -10.58 15.13
CA HIS A 38 11.33 -9.58 16.20
C HIS A 38 11.46 -8.14 15.66
N MET A 39 12.16 -7.93 14.54
CA MET A 39 12.28 -6.62 13.90
C MET A 39 10.93 -6.13 13.37
N LEU A 40 10.10 -7.03 12.85
CA LEU A 40 8.75 -6.69 12.37
C LEU A 40 7.85 -6.25 13.54
N ILE A 41 8.02 -6.87 14.72
CA ILE A 41 7.31 -6.47 15.94
C ILE A 41 7.69 -5.05 16.32
N LEU A 42 8.98 -4.75 16.42
CA LEU A 42 9.47 -3.42 16.76
C LEU A 42 9.02 -2.37 15.72
N MET A 43 9.13 -2.68 14.44
CA MET A 43 8.66 -1.78 13.38
C MET A 43 7.17 -1.44 13.52
N SER A 44 6.32 -2.44 13.82
CA SER A 44 4.88 -2.20 13.98
C SER A 44 4.57 -1.31 15.17
N GLU A 45 5.32 -1.44 16.27
CA GLU A 45 5.15 -0.67 17.49
C GLU A 45 5.65 0.77 17.35
N ILE A 46 6.83 0.96 16.75
CA ILE A 46 7.43 2.29 16.53
C ILE A 46 6.61 3.12 15.56
N GLU A 47 6.18 2.53 14.43
CA GLU A 47 5.42 3.22 13.41
C GLU A 47 3.90 3.24 13.67
N ASN A 48 3.43 2.58 14.74
CA ASN A 48 2.01 2.45 15.08
C ASN A 48 1.17 1.98 13.89
N ASN A 49 1.63 0.92 13.21
CA ASN A 49 0.97 0.29 12.07
C ASN A 49 0.67 -1.19 12.33
N SER A 50 -0.01 -1.85 11.40
CA SER A 50 -0.18 -3.29 11.42
C SER A 50 0.67 -3.91 10.31
N ILE A 51 1.45 -4.93 10.66
CA ILE A 51 2.28 -5.69 9.72
C ILE A 51 1.75 -7.12 9.65
N ALA A 52 1.56 -7.61 8.43
CA ALA A 52 1.22 -8.99 8.14
C ALA A 52 2.16 -9.53 7.06
N VAL A 53 2.62 -10.77 7.20
CA VAL A 53 3.41 -11.46 6.17
C VAL A 53 2.63 -12.64 5.65
N PHE A 54 2.37 -12.63 4.35
CA PHE A 54 1.72 -13.71 3.62
C PHE A 54 2.76 -14.61 2.96
N ASP A 55 2.64 -15.88 3.22
CA ASP A 55 3.49 -16.92 2.64
C ASP A 55 2.81 -17.49 1.38
N LEU A 56 3.43 -17.25 0.22
CA LEU A 56 2.94 -17.75 -1.06
C LEU A 56 3.16 -19.27 -1.25
N TYR A 57 4.04 -19.90 -0.47
CA TYR A 57 4.22 -21.34 -0.45
C TYR A 57 3.13 -22.04 0.38
N LYS A 58 2.94 -21.61 1.63
CA LYS A 58 1.90 -22.15 2.55
C LYS A 58 0.49 -21.66 2.23
N LYS A 59 0.32 -20.57 1.45
CA LYS A 59 -0.96 -19.92 1.13
C LYS A 59 -1.69 -19.36 2.34
N GLU A 60 -0.93 -18.92 3.35
CA GLU A 60 -1.46 -18.40 4.60
C GLU A 60 -0.63 -17.23 5.13
N PHE A 61 -1.20 -16.48 6.06
CA PHE A 61 -0.43 -15.49 6.83
C PHE A 61 0.36 -16.21 7.93
N ILE A 62 1.67 -16.05 7.89
CA ILE A 62 2.59 -16.65 8.88
C ILE A 62 2.95 -15.68 10.00
N PHE A 63 2.71 -14.39 9.82
CA PHE A 63 2.98 -13.35 10.79
C PHE A 63 1.88 -12.30 10.75
N PHE A 64 1.44 -11.85 11.94
CA PHE A 64 0.61 -10.67 12.09
C PHE A 64 0.91 -9.96 13.40
N ARG A 65 1.17 -8.66 13.33
CA ARG A 65 1.33 -7.80 14.49
C ARG A 65 0.65 -6.47 14.24
N SER A 66 -0.06 -5.95 15.24
CA SER A 66 -0.62 -4.61 15.20
C SER A 66 -0.05 -3.76 16.32
N GLY A 67 0.68 -2.72 15.93
CA GLY A 67 1.08 -1.63 16.81
C GLY A 67 -0.05 -0.62 17.04
N ILE A 68 -1.06 -0.60 16.15
CA ILE A 68 -2.24 0.29 16.29
C ILE A 68 -2.99 -0.09 17.58
N LYS A 69 -3.06 0.87 18.50
CA LYS A 69 -3.65 0.66 19.83
C LYS A 69 -5.16 0.93 19.80
N HIS A 70 -5.92 0.19 20.65
CA HIS A 70 -7.34 0.41 20.93
C HIS A 70 -8.31 0.12 19.78
N LYS A 71 -9.37 0.94 19.67
CA LYS A 71 -10.58 0.75 18.87
C LYS A 71 -10.34 0.66 17.36
N THR A 72 -9.27 1.28 16.88
CA THR A 72 -8.93 1.38 15.46
C THR A 72 -8.09 0.21 14.94
N ARG A 73 -7.67 -0.71 15.83
CA ARG A 73 -7.00 -1.94 15.44
C ARG A 73 -7.90 -2.72 14.48
N THR A 74 -7.33 -3.22 13.38
CA THR A 74 -8.05 -4.10 12.45
C THR A 74 -8.67 -5.29 13.19
N GLY A 75 -9.81 -5.77 12.75
CA GLY A 75 -10.42 -7.00 13.26
C GLY A 75 -9.62 -8.26 12.92
N TYR A 76 -8.55 -8.12 12.15
CA TYR A 76 -7.65 -9.18 11.75
C TYR A 76 -6.58 -9.42 12.82
N ASP A 77 -6.33 -10.69 13.18
CA ASP A 77 -5.36 -11.12 14.19
C ASP A 77 -4.68 -12.45 13.81
N ASN A 78 -3.83 -12.98 14.72
CA ASN A 78 -3.07 -14.22 14.47
C ASN A 78 -3.94 -15.47 14.27
N ASP A 79 -5.21 -15.44 14.69
CA ASP A 79 -6.14 -16.56 14.48
C ASP A 79 -6.72 -16.58 13.06
N ASN A 80 -6.58 -15.46 12.35
CA ASN A 80 -7.08 -15.25 10.99
C ASN A 80 -5.99 -15.51 9.92
N LYS A 81 -5.51 -16.75 9.82
CA LYS A 81 -4.42 -17.09 8.89
C LYS A 81 -4.81 -17.13 7.42
N HIS A 82 -6.09 -17.23 7.10
CA HIS A 82 -6.56 -17.46 5.74
C HIS A 82 -6.97 -16.16 5.02
N LEU A 83 -6.63 -16.06 3.74
CA LEU A 83 -6.96 -14.92 2.89
C LEU A 83 -8.45 -14.53 2.90
N HIS A 84 -9.37 -15.50 2.87
CA HIS A 84 -10.80 -15.23 2.86
C HIS A 84 -11.28 -14.45 4.10
N GLN A 85 -10.65 -14.66 5.26
CA GLN A 85 -10.96 -13.93 6.49
C GLN A 85 -10.54 -12.46 6.40
N PHE A 86 -9.40 -12.17 5.74
CA PHE A 86 -8.99 -10.80 5.43
C PHE A 86 -10.03 -10.10 4.53
N TYR A 87 -10.44 -10.75 3.43
CA TYR A 87 -11.41 -10.16 2.50
C TYR A 87 -12.79 -9.95 3.13
N ALA A 88 -13.20 -10.78 4.10
CA ALA A 88 -14.45 -10.62 4.83
C ALA A 88 -14.49 -9.35 5.71
N GLN A 89 -13.35 -8.78 6.04
CA GLN A 89 -13.26 -7.52 6.80
C GLN A 89 -13.34 -6.28 5.91
N LEU A 90 -13.10 -6.40 4.60
CA LEU A 90 -13.12 -5.28 3.67
C LEU A 90 -14.54 -4.72 3.48
N HIS A 91 -14.62 -3.44 3.17
CA HIS A 91 -15.89 -2.85 2.74
C HIS A 91 -16.34 -3.47 1.41
N PRO A 92 -17.61 -3.90 1.27
CA PRO A 92 -18.07 -4.62 0.07
C PRO A 92 -17.77 -3.91 -1.25
N GLU A 93 -17.91 -2.57 -1.29
CA GLU A 93 -17.62 -1.77 -2.48
C GLU A 93 -16.12 -1.74 -2.85
N ASP A 94 -15.21 -2.01 -1.90
CA ASP A 94 -13.77 -1.90 -2.12
C ASP A 94 -13.15 -3.25 -2.54
N ILE A 95 -13.85 -4.38 -2.32
CA ILE A 95 -13.33 -5.73 -2.58
C ILE A 95 -12.87 -5.89 -4.03
N GLY A 96 -13.70 -5.46 -5.00
CA GLY A 96 -13.38 -5.57 -6.42
C GLY A 96 -12.09 -4.81 -6.78
N PHE A 97 -11.93 -3.60 -6.27
CA PHE A 97 -10.72 -2.80 -6.47
C PHE A 97 -9.48 -3.46 -5.84
N VAL A 98 -9.59 -3.96 -4.62
CA VAL A 98 -8.47 -4.62 -3.92
C VAL A 98 -8.04 -5.89 -4.67
N LEU A 99 -8.99 -6.72 -5.12
CA LEU A 99 -8.70 -7.93 -5.89
C LEU A 99 -8.04 -7.62 -7.23
N ASP A 100 -8.58 -6.66 -8.01
CA ASP A 100 -7.99 -6.21 -9.27
C ASP A 100 -6.57 -5.67 -9.06
N THR A 101 -6.35 -4.90 -7.99
CA THR A 101 -5.03 -4.38 -7.61
C THR A 101 -4.03 -5.50 -7.36
N LYS A 102 -4.43 -6.54 -6.59
CA LYS A 102 -3.57 -7.69 -6.28
C LYS A 102 -3.27 -8.55 -7.52
N ILE A 103 -4.25 -8.75 -8.39
CA ILE A 103 -4.09 -9.47 -9.66
C ILE A 103 -3.08 -8.74 -10.55
N LYS A 104 -3.23 -7.44 -10.73
CA LYS A 104 -2.33 -6.62 -11.55
C LYS A 104 -0.90 -6.60 -11.01
N LEU A 105 -0.73 -6.51 -9.68
CA LEU A 105 0.58 -6.63 -9.07
C LEU A 105 1.21 -7.99 -9.36
N PHE A 106 0.45 -9.07 -9.20
CA PHE A 106 0.93 -10.42 -9.44
C PHE A 106 1.42 -10.59 -10.89
N ASP A 107 0.60 -10.15 -11.86
CA ASP A 107 0.96 -10.20 -13.29
C ASP A 107 2.19 -9.35 -13.60
N PHE A 108 2.26 -8.15 -13.04
CA PHE A 108 3.40 -7.27 -13.21
C PHE A 108 4.69 -7.91 -12.68
N LEU A 109 4.70 -8.39 -11.43
CA LEU A 109 5.89 -8.97 -10.80
C LEU A 109 6.34 -10.25 -11.51
N THR A 110 5.41 -11.10 -11.94
CA THR A 110 5.77 -12.34 -12.68
C THR A 110 6.35 -12.06 -14.06
N GLY A 111 5.99 -10.94 -14.68
CA GLY A 111 6.56 -10.47 -15.96
C GLY A 111 7.96 -9.86 -15.84
N LEU A 112 8.45 -9.55 -14.62
CA LEU A 112 9.76 -8.96 -14.40
C LEU A 112 10.88 -10.01 -14.27
N PRO A 113 12.14 -9.63 -14.61
CA PRO A 113 13.30 -10.42 -14.23
C PRO A 113 13.32 -10.70 -12.73
N PRO A 114 13.76 -11.90 -12.28
CA PRO A 114 13.80 -12.25 -10.86
C PRO A 114 14.47 -11.21 -9.97
N THR A 115 15.58 -10.62 -10.42
CA THR A 115 16.39 -9.63 -9.68
C THR A 115 15.71 -8.29 -9.48
N GLU A 116 14.59 -8.02 -10.16
CA GLU A 116 13.88 -6.75 -10.08
C GLU A 116 12.60 -6.82 -9.22
N ARG A 117 12.07 -8.00 -8.97
CA ARG A 117 10.75 -8.19 -8.33
C ARG A 117 10.64 -7.59 -6.93
N ASN A 118 11.73 -7.59 -6.16
CA ASN A 118 11.77 -7.06 -4.79
C ASN A 118 11.96 -5.53 -4.74
N ASN A 119 12.09 -4.87 -5.90
CA ASN A 119 12.30 -3.43 -5.95
C ASN A 119 11.00 -2.62 -5.95
N TYR A 120 9.85 -3.25 -5.87
CA TYR A 120 8.56 -2.57 -6.01
C TYR A 120 7.78 -2.54 -4.72
N ASN A 121 7.21 -1.37 -4.42
CA ASN A 121 6.26 -1.12 -3.34
C ASN A 121 4.92 -0.73 -3.95
N LEU A 122 3.90 -1.54 -3.71
CA LEU A 122 2.52 -1.22 -4.04
C LEU A 122 1.89 -0.48 -2.87
N VAL A 123 1.34 0.70 -3.14
CA VAL A 123 0.60 1.52 -2.16
C VAL A 123 -0.82 1.69 -2.64
N PHE A 124 -1.81 1.34 -1.84
CA PHE A 124 -3.23 1.50 -2.16
C PHE A 124 -4.06 1.67 -0.90
N ASN A 125 -5.24 2.23 -1.05
CA ASN A 125 -6.14 2.50 0.06
C ASN A 125 -7.43 1.67 -0.05
N PHE A 126 -8.08 1.42 1.08
CA PHE A 126 -9.35 0.73 1.20
C PHE A 126 -9.99 0.96 2.57
N ARG A 127 -11.26 0.57 2.70
CA ARG A 127 -11.97 0.54 3.98
C ARG A 127 -12.00 -0.88 4.52
N MET A 128 -11.73 -1.03 5.82
CA MET A 128 -11.77 -2.31 6.52
C MET A 128 -12.37 -2.15 7.91
N LYS A 129 -13.05 -3.17 8.40
CA LYS A 129 -13.60 -3.20 9.76
C LYS A 129 -12.50 -3.15 10.80
N ASN A 130 -12.70 -2.34 11.82
CA ASN A 130 -11.94 -2.41 13.06
C ASN A 130 -12.50 -3.50 14.00
N LYS A 131 -11.91 -3.68 15.19
CA LYS A 131 -12.37 -4.66 16.18
C LYS A 131 -13.80 -4.43 16.68
N GLU A 132 -14.32 -3.21 16.58
CA GLU A 132 -15.68 -2.85 16.97
C GLU A 132 -16.69 -3.04 15.82
N GLY A 133 -16.22 -3.49 14.64
CA GLY A 133 -17.05 -3.69 13.45
C GLY A 133 -17.31 -2.42 12.63
N ALA A 134 -16.74 -1.27 13.01
CA ALA A 134 -16.84 -0.03 12.25
C ALA A 134 -15.82 -0.01 11.11
N TYR A 135 -16.22 0.53 9.96
CA TYR A 135 -15.31 0.70 8.82
C TYR A 135 -14.40 1.92 9.03
N CYS A 136 -13.11 1.68 8.95
CA CYS A 136 -12.05 2.69 8.97
C CYS A 136 -11.31 2.69 7.62
N GLN A 137 -10.69 3.82 7.28
CA GLN A 137 -9.87 3.95 6.09
C GLN A 137 -8.43 3.58 6.40
N TYR A 138 -7.87 2.69 5.59
CA TYR A 138 -6.48 2.25 5.67
C TYR A 138 -5.75 2.54 4.37
N ILE A 139 -4.45 2.73 4.49
CA ILE A 139 -3.51 2.71 3.37
C ILE A 139 -2.57 1.53 3.59
N GLN A 140 -2.45 0.66 2.59
CA GLN A 140 -1.58 -0.51 2.62
C GLN A 140 -0.37 -0.29 1.74
N ARG A 141 0.81 -0.63 2.27
CA ARG A 141 2.02 -0.90 1.49
C ARG A 141 2.19 -2.40 1.35
N GLN A 142 2.49 -2.86 0.15
CA GLN A 142 2.76 -4.27 -0.10
C GLN A 142 4.05 -4.42 -0.90
N MET A 143 4.94 -5.29 -0.43
CA MET A 143 6.23 -5.58 -1.07
C MET A 143 6.62 -7.04 -0.89
N VAL A 144 7.39 -7.56 -1.84
CA VAL A 144 8.07 -8.84 -1.70
C VAL A 144 9.29 -8.63 -0.80
N ILE A 145 9.39 -9.38 0.29
CA ILE A 145 10.52 -9.30 1.23
C ILE A 145 11.50 -10.46 1.05
N GLU A 146 11.00 -11.63 0.59
CA GLU A 146 11.82 -12.79 0.32
C GLU A 146 11.36 -13.48 -0.98
N SER A 147 12.33 -14.05 -1.69
CA SER A 147 12.14 -14.85 -2.89
C SER A 147 12.89 -16.19 -2.74
N ASP A 148 12.43 -17.20 -3.46
CA ASP A 148 13.12 -18.48 -3.52
C ASP A 148 14.45 -18.38 -4.33
N ASN A 149 15.19 -19.49 -4.43
CA ASN A 149 16.46 -19.54 -5.14
C ASN A 149 16.35 -19.26 -6.65
N GLU A 150 15.15 -19.35 -7.23
CA GLU A 150 14.87 -18.99 -8.62
C GLU A 150 14.39 -17.54 -8.77
N GLY A 151 14.32 -16.78 -7.66
CA GLY A 151 13.82 -15.41 -7.61
C GLY A 151 12.30 -15.30 -7.76
N LYS A 152 11.56 -16.37 -7.46
CA LYS A 152 10.10 -16.31 -7.38
C LYS A 152 9.70 -15.75 -6.01
N PRO A 153 8.80 -14.74 -5.94
CA PRO A 153 8.30 -14.22 -4.69
C PRO A 153 7.83 -15.32 -3.74
N TRP A 154 8.29 -15.27 -2.49
CA TRP A 154 7.88 -16.23 -1.46
C TRP A 154 7.15 -15.54 -0.31
N LEU A 155 7.76 -14.55 0.34
CA LEU A 155 7.12 -13.79 1.41
C LEU A 155 6.72 -12.41 0.95
N VAL A 156 5.47 -12.05 1.21
CA VAL A 156 4.88 -10.76 0.88
C VAL A 156 4.48 -10.05 2.15
N MET A 157 5.14 -8.94 2.44
CA MET A 157 4.83 -8.08 3.59
C MET A 157 3.75 -7.07 3.22
N ASN A 158 2.77 -6.94 4.12
CA ASN A 158 1.68 -5.97 4.04
C ASN A 158 1.74 -5.09 5.29
N ILE A 159 1.90 -3.77 5.10
CA ILE A 159 1.93 -2.79 6.17
C ILE A 159 0.69 -1.92 6.03
N ASN A 160 -0.20 -1.94 7.04
CA ASN A 160 -1.43 -1.17 7.06
C ASN A 160 -1.31 0.00 8.03
N ASN A 161 -1.47 1.20 7.51
CA ASN A 161 -1.53 2.43 8.28
C ASN A 161 -2.98 2.92 8.33
N LEU A 162 -3.45 3.31 9.52
CA LEU A 162 -4.76 3.94 9.66
C LEU A 162 -4.71 5.35 9.06
N LEU A 163 -5.58 5.63 8.10
CA LEU A 163 -5.70 6.94 7.47
C LEU A 163 -6.80 7.79 8.10
N SER A 164 -7.93 7.17 8.43
CA SER A 164 -9.06 7.82 9.08
C SER A 164 -9.93 6.80 9.83
N GLU A 165 -10.41 7.17 11.00
CA GLU A 165 -11.40 6.41 11.77
C GLU A 165 -12.82 6.55 11.21
N GLN A 166 -13.04 7.52 10.34
CA GLN A 166 -14.35 7.78 9.76
C GLN A 166 -14.48 7.12 8.40
N SER A 167 -15.55 6.36 8.21
CA SER A 167 -15.94 5.79 6.92
C SER A 167 -16.63 6.83 6.02
N THR A 168 -15.94 7.93 5.72
CA THR A 168 -16.39 8.87 4.71
C THR A 168 -16.16 8.30 3.29
N LYS A 169 -16.74 8.94 2.29
CA LYS A 169 -16.51 8.56 0.89
C LYS A 169 -15.02 8.53 0.60
N LEU A 170 -14.49 7.36 0.26
CA LEU A 170 -13.09 7.13 -0.07
C LEU A 170 -12.94 7.04 -1.59
N THR A 171 -12.04 7.84 -2.16
CA THR A 171 -11.59 7.61 -3.52
C THR A 171 -10.50 6.54 -3.49
N LEU A 172 -10.77 5.40 -4.11
CA LEU A 172 -9.83 4.28 -4.16
C LEU A 172 -8.70 4.60 -5.12
N GLN A 173 -7.45 4.36 -4.67
CA GLN A 173 -6.22 4.65 -5.42
C GLN A 173 -5.20 3.56 -5.21
N ARG A 174 -4.35 3.37 -6.22
CA ARG A 174 -3.18 2.50 -6.15
C ARG A 174 -2.01 3.11 -6.91
N HIS A 175 -0.82 2.92 -6.37
CA HIS A 175 0.45 3.35 -6.97
C HIS A 175 1.48 2.24 -6.80
N LEU A 176 2.17 1.90 -7.86
CA LEU A 176 3.31 0.98 -7.82
C LEU A 176 4.58 1.78 -8.03
N VAL A 177 5.47 1.75 -7.05
CA VAL A 177 6.71 2.55 -7.03
C VAL A 177 7.91 1.63 -7.09
N ASN A 178 8.85 1.91 -7.99
CA ASN A 178 10.15 1.27 -7.98
C ASN A 178 11.04 1.95 -6.93
N LEU A 179 11.41 1.23 -5.88
CA LEU A 179 12.16 1.77 -4.73
C LEU A 179 13.60 2.19 -5.08
N LYS A 180 14.20 1.63 -6.15
CA LYS A 180 15.54 2.00 -6.59
C LYS A 180 15.57 3.26 -7.44
N THR A 181 14.55 3.44 -8.28
CA THR A 181 14.53 4.54 -9.27
C THR A 181 13.56 5.65 -8.90
N GLY A 182 12.68 5.45 -7.92
CA GLY A 182 11.59 6.35 -7.59
C GLY A 182 10.51 6.48 -8.68
N LYS A 183 10.59 5.68 -9.74
CA LYS A 183 9.61 5.73 -10.84
C LYS A 183 8.30 5.07 -10.45
N PHE A 184 7.20 5.70 -10.86
CA PHE A 184 5.86 5.17 -10.74
C PHE A 184 5.52 4.30 -11.94
N HIS A 185 4.92 3.13 -11.67
CA HIS A 185 4.32 2.26 -12.67
C HIS A 185 2.81 2.29 -12.50
N LEU A 186 2.11 2.45 -13.60
CA LEU A 186 0.68 2.53 -13.64
C LEU A 186 0.09 1.25 -14.17
N PHE A 187 -0.98 0.82 -13.54
CA PHE A 187 -1.77 -0.30 -14.03
C PHE A 187 -2.78 0.20 -15.06
N ASN A 188 -2.38 0.17 -16.36
CA ASN A 188 -3.24 0.46 -17.51
C ASN A 188 -4.02 1.79 -17.47
N ASN A 189 -3.55 2.79 -18.21
CA ASN A 189 -4.26 4.03 -18.57
C ASN A 189 -4.86 4.86 -17.41
N GLU A 190 -4.40 4.68 -16.19
CA GLU A 190 -4.90 5.42 -15.02
C GLU A 190 -4.31 6.83 -14.90
N LEU A 191 -3.29 7.16 -15.71
CA LEU A 191 -2.88 8.55 -15.93
C LEU A 191 -3.11 8.91 -17.40
N GLU A 192 -3.94 9.89 -17.62
CA GLU A 192 -3.91 10.70 -18.81
C GLU A 192 -2.54 11.40 -18.87
N ASP A 193 -1.89 11.36 -20.03
CA ASP A 193 -0.69 12.15 -20.37
C ASP A 193 0.71 11.65 -19.93
N GLY A 194 1.00 10.36 -19.95
CA GLY A 194 2.42 9.89 -19.95
C GLY A 194 3.27 10.37 -18.76
N ALA A 195 2.65 10.81 -17.65
CA ALA A 195 3.34 11.29 -16.48
C ALA A 195 4.06 10.15 -15.77
N THR A 196 5.38 10.19 -15.81
CA THR A 196 6.27 9.25 -15.08
C THR A 196 6.40 9.59 -13.61
N GLN A 197 5.83 10.71 -13.15
CA GLN A 197 5.91 11.21 -11.78
C GLN A 197 4.53 11.67 -11.29
N LEU A 198 4.15 11.26 -10.08
CA LEU A 198 2.90 11.70 -9.46
C LEU A 198 2.92 13.20 -9.12
N PHE A 199 4.06 13.68 -8.61
CA PHE A 199 4.25 15.09 -8.25
C PHE A 199 5.34 15.74 -9.10
N THR A 200 5.13 16.99 -9.47
CA THR A 200 6.20 17.83 -10.04
C THR A 200 7.25 18.14 -8.99
N GLU A 201 8.48 18.50 -9.40
CA GLU A 201 9.54 18.87 -8.45
C GLU A 201 9.09 20.03 -7.55
N ARG A 202 8.35 20.98 -8.08
CA ARG A 202 7.84 22.11 -7.29
C ARG A 202 6.78 21.68 -6.25
N GLU A 203 5.92 20.74 -6.58
CA GLU A 203 4.98 20.16 -5.62
C GLU A 203 5.72 19.40 -4.51
N LYS A 204 6.78 18.65 -4.84
CA LYS A 204 7.63 17.97 -3.84
C LYS A 204 8.31 18.97 -2.91
N GLU A 205 8.92 20.05 -3.44
CA GLU A 205 9.55 21.11 -2.64
C GLU A 205 8.55 21.73 -1.65
N VAL A 206 7.37 22.14 -2.13
CA VAL A 206 6.33 22.71 -1.28
C VAL A 206 5.92 21.73 -0.19
N PHE A 207 5.67 20.46 -0.54
CA PHE A 207 5.25 19.45 0.43
C PHE A 207 6.35 19.07 1.43
N ALA A 208 7.63 19.06 1.02
CA ALA A 208 8.74 18.85 1.94
C ALA A 208 8.84 19.98 2.99
N LEU A 209 8.55 21.22 2.61
CA LEU A 209 8.51 22.35 3.54
C LEU A 209 7.30 22.31 4.47
N ILE A 210 6.13 21.88 3.98
CA ILE A 210 4.96 21.64 4.82
C ILE A 210 5.27 20.54 5.85
N ALA A 211 5.96 19.47 5.45
CA ALA A 211 6.36 18.38 6.36
C ALA A 211 7.32 18.88 7.46
N GLN A 212 8.09 19.96 7.22
CA GLN A 212 8.91 20.64 8.22
C GLN A 212 8.12 21.61 9.12
N GLY A 213 6.81 21.75 8.91
CA GLY A 213 5.92 22.59 9.72
C GLY A 213 5.80 24.03 9.24
N LEU A 214 6.32 24.39 8.05
CA LEU A 214 6.19 25.74 7.53
C LEU A 214 4.75 26.00 7.04
N ASP A 215 4.25 27.19 7.31
CA ASP A 215 2.99 27.68 6.77
C ASP A 215 3.14 28.23 5.33
N SER A 216 2.02 28.59 4.69
CA SER A 216 2.05 29.04 3.30
C SER A 216 2.81 30.33 3.11
N THR A 217 2.84 31.23 4.08
CA THR A 217 3.57 32.51 4.05
C THR A 217 5.09 32.26 4.07
N ALA A 218 5.57 31.48 5.04
CA ALA A 218 6.98 31.13 5.16
C ALA A 218 7.50 30.34 3.93
N ILE A 219 6.65 29.45 3.36
CA ILE A 219 6.99 28.74 2.13
C ILE A 219 7.08 29.70 0.95
N ALA A 220 6.15 30.64 0.82
CA ALA A 220 6.15 31.64 -0.24
C ALA A 220 7.42 32.48 -0.24
N GLU A 221 7.81 32.97 0.94
CA GLU A 221 9.08 33.73 1.15
C GLU A 221 10.29 32.87 0.79
N LYS A 222 10.38 31.65 1.33
CA LYS A 222 11.52 30.74 1.10
C LYS A 222 11.70 30.34 -0.34
N LEU A 223 10.60 30.18 -1.08
CA LEU A 223 10.60 29.74 -2.46
C LEU A 223 10.49 30.87 -3.49
N PHE A 224 10.44 32.13 -3.03
CA PHE A 224 10.28 33.34 -3.85
C PHE A 224 9.06 33.28 -4.78
N ILE A 225 7.90 32.84 -4.26
CA ILE A 225 6.61 32.76 -4.97
C ILE A 225 5.51 33.39 -4.13
N SER A 226 4.32 33.59 -4.71
CA SER A 226 3.17 34.07 -3.94
C SER A 226 2.55 32.97 -3.07
N GLU A 227 1.93 33.34 -1.94
CA GLU A 227 1.12 32.42 -1.13
C GLU A 227 0.02 31.76 -1.95
N HIS A 228 -0.57 32.48 -2.90
CA HIS A 228 -1.54 31.93 -3.83
C HIS A 228 -0.97 30.77 -4.63
N THR A 229 0.29 30.90 -5.10
CA THR A 229 0.99 29.82 -5.82
C THR A 229 1.25 28.62 -4.93
N VAL A 230 1.67 28.84 -3.66
CA VAL A 230 1.82 27.75 -2.66
C VAL A 230 0.51 27.00 -2.45
N ASN A 231 -0.60 27.75 -2.27
CA ASN A 231 -1.91 27.15 -2.06
C ASN A 231 -2.43 26.41 -3.29
N ASN A 232 -2.03 26.84 -4.52
CA ASN A 232 -2.31 26.10 -5.74
C ASN A 232 -1.57 24.75 -5.77
N HIS A 233 -0.26 24.73 -5.46
CA HIS A 233 0.49 23.49 -5.36
C HIS A 233 -0.10 22.54 -4.32
N ARG A 234 -0.52 23.04 -3.14
CA ARG A 234 -1.22 22.24 -2.11
C ARG A 234 -2.48 21.61 -2.67
N ARG A 235 -3.34 22.41 -3.35
CA ARG A 235 -4.59 21.89 -3.95
C ARG A 235 -4.32 20.83 -5.02
N HIS A 236 -3.31 21.02 -5.87
CA HIS A 236 -2.92 20.05 -6.89
C HIS A 236 -2.50 18.71 -6.25
N VAL A 237 -1.68 18.77 -5.18
CA VAL A 237 -1.28 17.54 -4.48
C VAL A 237 -2.50 16.85 -3.83
N LEU A 238 -3.40 17.60 -3.16
CA LEU A 238 -4.64 17.03 -2.62
C LEU A 238 -5.49 16.36 -3.72
N SER A 239 -5.60 17.01 -4.89
CA SER A 239 -6.32 16.45 -6.03
C SER A 239 -5.66 15.18 -6.55
N LYS A 240 -4.33 15.17 -6.71
CA LYS A 240 -3.57 14.02 -7.21
C LYS A 240 -3.57 12.83 -6.24
N THR A 241 -3.57 13.11 -4.94
CA THR A 241 -3.66 12.09 -3.90
C THR A 241 -5.09 11.77 -3.47
N HIS A 242 -6.08 12.50 -4.03
CA HIS A 242 -7.50 12.45 -3.65
C HIS A 242 -7.73 12.42 -2.13
N THR A 243 -6.89 13.11 -1.38
CA THR A 243 -6.98 13.19 0.08
C THR A 243 -7.81 14.40 0.49
N ALA A 244 -8.48 14.28 1.65
CA ALA A 244 -9.37 15.32 2.13
C ALA A 244 -8.63 16.54 2.72
N ASN A 245 -7.39 16.34 3.17
CA ASN A 245 -6.60 17.39 3.81
C ASN A 245 -5.09 17.16 3.65
N THR A 246 -4.32 18.21 3.99
CA THR A 246 -2.86 18.22 3.85
C THR A 246 -2.17 17.15 4.69
N ILE A 247 -2.69 16.82 5.89
CA ILE A 247 -2.08 15.80 6.76
C ILE A 247 -2.17 14.44 6.10
N GLN A 248 -3.34 14.07 5.56
CA GLN A 248 -3.51 12.82 4.82
C GLN A 248 -2.61 12.77 3.57
N ALA A 249 -2.49 13.89 2.85
CA ALA A 249 -1.61 13.98 1.68
C ALA A 249 -0.13 13.81 2.06
N LEU A 250 0.32 14.36 3.20
CA LEU A 250 1.68 14.17 3.71
C LEU A 250 1.94 12.70 4.08
N VAL A 251 1.01 12.06 4.79
CA VAL A 251 1.11 10.62 5.10
C VAL A 251 1.24 9.82 3.81
N TYR A 252 0.39 10.11 2.83
CA TYR A 252 0.41 9.43 1.54
C TYR A 252 1.74 9.62 0.81
N ALA A 253 2.23 10.86 0.71
CA ALA A 253 3.49 11.20 0.05
C ALA A 253 4.70 10.55 0.74
N LYS A 254 4.70 10.48 2.09
CA LYS A 254 5.72 9.77 2.87
C LYS A 254 5.70 8.27 2.60
N LEU A 255 4.53 7.64 2.55
CA LEU A 255 4.39 6.21 2.28
C LEU A 255 4.81 5.83 0.85
N LEU A 256 4.70 6.77 -0.08
CA LEU A 256 5.21 6.63 -1.46
C LEU A 256 6.72 6.91 -1.57
N GLY A 257 7.39 7.39 -0.51
CA GLY A 257 8.80 7.76 -0.54
C GLY A 257 9.10 9.01 -1.37
N ILE A 258 8.13 9.93 -1.49
CA ILE A 258 8.27 11.18 -2.26
C ILE A 258 8.89 12.29 -1.41
N ILE A 259 8.59 12.28 -0.10
CA ILE A 259 9.12 13.23 0.90
C ILE A 259 9.61 12.49 2.13
#